data_6d81f4d1eed5f62c5077044b07911fc5
#
_entry.id   6d81f4d1eed5f62c5077044b07911fc5
#
_cell.length_a   1.000
_cell.length_b   1.000
_cell.length_c   1.000
_cell.angle_alpha   90.00
_cell.angle_beta   90.00
_cell.angle_gamma   90.00
#
_symmetry.space_group_name_H-M   'P 1'
#
loop_
_entity.id
_entity.type
_entity.pdbx_description
1 polymer ?
#
loop_
_entity_poly.entity_id
_entity_poly.type
_entity_poly.pdbx_seq_one_letter_code
_entity_poly.pdbx_strand_id
1 'polypeptide(L)'
;PYIFALHLTHFDAILFMYLYYSERSPIIMKFIYPAVFRKNESGGYDAYFPDLECCEASGDTLDDAIDNANEAARNWIMVEFEEENPVFPYISDINDIETEAGDIVRNISVNIRFYEGWDE
;
A
#
# COMPACT_ATOMS: atom_id res chain seq x y z
N PRO A 1 16.81 5.18 23.79
CA PRO A 1 17.19 5.30 23.61
C PRO A 1 17.50 5.45 22.92
N TYR A 2 17.46 5.36 22.39
CA TYR A 2 18.03 5.21 22.08
C TYR A 2 18.30 5.63 22.43
N ILE A 3 18.29 5.44 22.80
CA ILE A 3 18.73 5.47 23.24
C ILE A 3 19.18 5.46 23.85
N PHE A 4 19.04 5.28 24.24
CA PHE A 4 19.80 5.15 24.89
C PHE A 4 20.71 5.64 24.76
N ALA A 5 20.58 6.23 25.37
CA ALA A 5 21.57 6.46 25.20
C ALA A 5 22.03 6.86 24.15
N LEU A 6 22.01 7.40 24.16
CA LEU A 6 22.58 7.28 23.29
C LEU A 6 23.57 6.55 22.94
N HIS A 7 23.91 5.84 23.78
CA HIS A 7 24.99 4.97 23.53
C HIS A 7 24.62 3.59 23.15
N LEU A 8 23.39 3.34 22.79
CA LEU A 8 22.99 2.09 22.20
C LEU A 8 23.64 1.98 20.84
N THR A 9 24.31 0.89 20.60
CA THR A 9 24.83 0.64 19.27
C THR A 9 23.66 0.32 18.34
N HIS A 10 23.93 0.37 17.06
CA HIS A 10 22.91 0.01 16.10
C HIS A 10 22.42 -1.43 16.34
N PHE A 11 23.35 -2.32 16.65
CA PHE A 11 23.03 -3.71 16.92
C PHE A 11 22.11 -3.83 18.13
N ASP A 12 22.39 -3.08 19.19
CA ASP A 12 21.57 -3.13 20.40
C ASP A 12 20.17 -2.62 20.12
N ALA A 13 20.03 -1.59 19.31
CA ALA A 13 18.72 -1.05 18.99
C ALA A 13 17.90 -2.07 18.19
N ILE A 14 18.53 -2.75 17.26
CA ILE A 14 17.84 -3.76 16.47
C ILE A 14 17.42 -4.92 17.35
N LEU A 15 18.28 -5.35 18.26
CA LEU A 15 17.94 -6.44 19.15
C LEU A 15 16.77 -6.06 20.05
N PHE A 16 16.75 -4.83 20.54
CA PHE A 16 15.65 -4.38 21.36
C PHE A 16 14.33 -4.42 20.59
N MET A 17 14.34 -3.97 19.35
CA MET A 17 13.13 -4.01 18.52
C MET A 17 12.71 -5.44 18.25
N TYR A 18 13.66 -6.32 18.04
CA TYR A 18 13.36 -7.71 17.81
C TYR A 18 12.60 -8.30 19.00
N LEU A 19 13.10 -8.07 20.21
CA LEU A 19 12.45 -8.56 21.40
C LEU A 19 11.07 -7.95 21.59
N TYR A 20 10.97 -6.66 21.28
CA TYR A 20 9.71 -5.97 21.41
C TYR A 20 8.66 -6.60 20.48
N TYR A 21 9.01 -6.80 19.23
CA TYR A 21 8.07 -7.34 18.25
C TYR A 21 7.77 -8.80 18.46
N SER A 22 8.68 -9.55 19.04
CA SER A 22 8.42 -10.96 19.27
C SER A 22 7.39 -11.17 20.37
N GLU A 23 7.16 -10.17 21.21
CA GLU A 23 6.19 -10.28 22.29
C GLU A 23 4.91 -9.52 22.05
N ARG A 24 4.80 -8.85 20.90
CA ARG A 24 3.65 -7.99 20.63
C ARG A 24 3.14 -8.25 19.24
N SER A 25 1.95 -7.73 18.99
CA SER A 25 1.38 -7.81 17.65
C SER A 25 2.24 -7.00 16.68
N PRO A 26 2.37 -7.46 15.46
CA PRO A 26 3.11 -6.69 14.47
C PRO A 26 2.46 -5.34 14.24
N ILE A 27 3.28 -4.38 13.83
CA ILE A 27 2.78 -3.08 13.44
C ILE A 27 2.12 -3.22 12.08
N ILE A 28 0.91 -2.71 11.97
CA ILE A 28 0.19 -2.74 10.71
C ILE A 28 0.04 -1.31 10.23
N MET A 29 0.50 -1.06 9.01
CA MET A 29 0.28 0.23 8.35
C MET A 29 -0.79 0.06 7.30
N LYS A 30 -1.74 0.97 7.32
CA LYS A 30 -2.86 0.93 6.39
C LYS A 30 -2.72 2.06 5.39
N PHE A 31 -2.80 1.72 4.12
CA PHE A 31 -2.77 2.68 3.03
C PHE A 31 -4.10 2.62 2.30
N ILE A 32 -4.72 3.76 2.11
CA ILE A 32 -6.01 3.82 1.42
C ILE A 32 -5.86 4.79 0.26
N TYR A 33 -6.00 4.28 -0.95
CA TYR A 33 -5.92 5.11 -2.15
C TYR A 33 -7.13 4.85 -3.02
N PRO A 34 -7.68 5.89 -3.64
CA PRO A 34 -8.81 5.69 -4.53
C PRO A 34 -8.37 5.09 -5.85
N ALA A 35 -9.20 4.21 -6.37
CA ALA A 35 -9.00 3.62 -7.69
C ALA A 35 -10.23 3.87 -8.53
N VAL A 36 -10.02 4.07 -9.82
CA VAL A 36 -11.10 4.27 -10.79
C VAL A 36 -11.24 3.00 -11.59
N PHE A 37 -12.46 2.49 -11.66
CA PHE A 37 -12.76 1.26 -12.41
C PHE A 37 -13.64 1.62 -13.58
N ARG A 38 -13.18 1.25 -14.78
CA ARG A 38 -13.85 1.61 -16.03
C ARG A 38 -14.12 0.35 -16.84
N LYS A 39 -15.33 0.22 -17.30
CA LYS A 39 -15.69 -0.94 -18.10
C LYS A 39 -14.91 -0.89 -19.41
N ASN A 40 -14.36 -2.04 -19.80
CA ASN A 40 -13.59 -2.12 -21.04
C ASN A 40 -14.38 -2.83 -22.13
N GLU A 41 -13.77 -2.94 -23.31
CA GLU A 41 -14.46 -3.50 -24.47
C GLU A 41 -14.70 -4.99 -24.35
N SER A 42 -13.93 -5.66 -23.51
CA SER A 42 -14.09 -7.10 -23.32
C SER A 42 -15.21 -7.44 -22.35
N GLY A 43 -15.85 -6.44 -21.77
CA GLY A 43 -16.88 -6.69 -20.78
C GLY A 43 -16.37 -6.73 -19.36
N GLY A 44 -15.05 -6.64 -19.17
CA GLY A 44 -14.46 -6.58 -17.85
C GLY A 44 -14.22 -5.14 -17.43
N TYR A 45 -13.27 -4.95 -16.52
CA TYR A 45 -12.96 -3.63 -15.98
C TYR A 45 -11.47 -3.39 -15.98
N ASP A 46 -11.09 -2.17 -16.32
CA ASP A 46 -9.75 -1.68 -16.14
C ASP A 46 -9.74 -0.76 -14.94
N ALA A 47 -8.65 -0.76 -14.20
CA ALA A 47 -8.53 0.04 -12.99
C ALA A 47 -7.23 0.81 -13.00
N TYR A 48 -7.25 2.02 -12.46
CA TYR A 48 -6.03 2.77 -12.26
C TYR A 48 -6.15 3.59 -10.98
N PHE A 49 -4.99 3.93 -10.42
CA PHE A 49 -4.92 4.72 -9.21
C PHE A 49 -4.42 6.11 -9.57
N PRO A 50 -5.27 7.14 -9.46
CA PRO A 50 -4.82 8.49 -9.81
C PRO A 50 -3.61 8.96 -9.02
N ASP A 51 -3.47 8.49 -7.77
CA ASP A 51 -2.40 8.94 -6.90
C ASP A 51 -1.15 8.08 -6.98
N LEU A 52 -1.23 6.88 -7.54
CA LEU A 52 -0.09 5.97 -7.63
C LEU A 52 0.31 5.84 -9.08
N GLU A 53 1.44 6.45 -9.41
CA GLU A 53 1.88 6.55 -10.79
C GLU A 53 2.09 5.17 -11.41
N CYS A 54 1.50 4.95 -12.57
CA CYS A 54 1.64 3.70 -13.32
C CYS A 54 1.08 2.48 -12.61
N CYS A 55 0.21 2.67 -11.61
CA CYS A 55 -0.40 1.56 -10.91
C CYS A 55 -1.74 1.25 -11.55
N GLU A 56 -1.83 0.11 -12.22
CA GLU A 56 -3.00 -0.27 -12.98
C GLU A 56 -3.31 -1.74 -12.77
N ALA A 57 -4.56 -2.10 -13.02
CA ALA A 57 -5.00 -3.48 -12.92
C ALA A 57 -6.19 -3.68 -13.83
N SER A 58 -6.63 -4.92 -13.97
CA SER A 58 -7.82 -5.22 -14.74
C SER A 58 -8.39 -6.53 -14.23
N GLY A 59 -9.63 -6.83 -14.63
CA GLY A 59 -10.27 -8.07 -14.25
C GLY A 59 -11.48 -8.31 -15.13
N ASP A 60 -11.91 -9.56 -15.20
CA ASP A 60 -13.07 -9.94 -16.02
C ASP A 60 -14.36 -9.47 -15.39
N THR A 61 -14.38 -9.29 -14.08
CA THR A 61 -15.52 -8.75 -13.35
C THR A 61 -15.03 -7.60 -12.50
N LEU A 62 -15.98 -6.86 -11.95
CA LEU A 62 -15.60 -5.77 -11.04
C LEU A 62 -14.88 -6.33 -9.82
N ASP A 63 -15.37 -7.46 -9.27
CA ASP A 63 -14.72 -8.04 -8.11
C ASP A 63 -13.30 -8.47 -8.42
N ASP A 64 -13.07 -9.07 -9.57
CA ASP A 64 -11.72 -9.46 -9.97
C ASP A 64 -10.82 -8.24 -10.13
N ALA A 65 -11.36 -7.19 -10.73
CA ALA A 65 -10.59 -5.96 -10.90
C ALA A 65 -10.23 -5.34 -9.56
N ILE A 66 -11.15 -5.38 -8.59
CA ILE A 66 -10.88 -4.86 -7.26
C ILE A 66 -9.78 -5.66 -6.57
N ASP A 67 -9.85 -6.99 -6.66
CA ASP A 67 -8.82 -7.84 -6.06
C ASP A 67 -7.46 -7.57 -6.70
N ASN A 68 -7.44 -7.46 -8.02
CA ASN A 68 -6.18 -7.22 -8.73
C ASN A 68 -5.66 -5.82 -8.47
N ALA A 69 -6.56 -4.84 -8.29
CA ALA A 69 -6.15 -3.49 -7.95
C ALA A 69 -5.51 -3.46 -6.55
N ASN A 70 -6.09 -4.22 -5.61
CA ASN A 70 -5.52 -4.29 -4.27
C ASN A 70 -4.10 -4.84 -4.32
N GLU A 71 -3.90 -5.88 -5.11
CA GLU A 71 -2.58 -6.48 -5.23
C GLU A 71 -1.61 -5.54 -5.93
N ALA A 72 -2.07 -4.83 -6.96
CA ALA A 72 -1.20 -3.89 -7.66
C ALA A 72 -0.78 -2.76 -6.72
N ALA A 73 -1.70 -2.24 -5.93
CA ALA A 73 -1.37 -1.19 -4.97
C ALA A 73 -0.41 -1.71 -3.91
N ARG A 74 -0.62 -2.94 -3.43
CA ARG A 74 0.27 -3.54 -2.46
C ARG A 74 1.69 -3.62 -3.00
N ASN A 75 1.83 -4.10 -4.23
CA ASN A 75 3.15 -4.21 -4.86
C ASN A 75 3.78 -2.84 -5.03
N TRP A 76 2.99 -1.84 -5.43
CA TRP A 76 3.50 -0.50 -5.61
C TRP A 76 4.06 0.04 -4.30
N ILE A 77 3.31 -0.14 -3.20
CA ILE A 77 3.71 0.34 -1.89
C ILE A 77 4.94 -0.42 -1.40
N MET A 78 4.98 -1.72 -1.61
CA MET A 78 6.13 -2.52 -1.18
C MET A 78 7.40 -2.09 -1.90
N VAL A 79 7.30 -1.78 -3.18
CA VAL A 79 8.46 -1.30 -3.93
C VAL A 79 8.92 0.05 -3.37
N GLU A 80 7.96 0.92 -3.01
CA GLU A 80 8.33 2.20 -2.45
C GLU A 80 9.05 2.06 -1.12
N PHE A 81 8.67 1.07 -0.31
CA PHE A 81 9.35 0.83 0.96
C PHE A 81 10.81 0.42 0.77
N GLU A 82 11.16 -0.09 -0.39
CA GLU A 82 12.54 -0.49 -0.65
C GLU A 82 13.43 0.68 -1.03
N GLU A 83 12.84 1.84 -1.27
CA GLU A 83 13.60 3.04 -1.57
C GLU A 83 14.31 3.55 -0.34
N GLU A 84 15.40 4.25 -0.55
CA GLU A 84 16.17 4.79 0.57
C GLU A 84 15.36 5.77 1.37
N ASN A 85 14.56 6.59 0.69
CA ASN A 85 13.71 7.56 1.34
C ASN A 85 12.30 7.42 0.78
N PRO A 86 11.53 6.48 1.33
CA PRO A 86 10.19 6.24 0.77
C PRO A 86 9.32 7.49 0.87
N VAL A 87 8.63 7.79 -0.22
CA VAL A 87 7.69 8.91 -0.25
C VAL A 87 6.38 8.36 -0.79
N PHE A 88 5.33 8.48 0.04
CA PHE A 88 4.03 7.99 -0.37
C PHE A 88 3.18 9.16 -0.83
N PRO A 89 2.51 9.01 -1.97
CA PRO A 89 1.74 10.12 -2.54
C PRO A 89 0.62 10.57 -1.64
N TYR A 90 0.23 11.84 -1.81
CA TYR A 90 -0.93 12.38 -1.14
C TYR A 90 -2.17 11.61 -1.57
N ILE A 91 -3.07 11.38 -0.62
CA ILE A 91 -4.31 10.66 -0.90
C ILE A 91 -5.38 11.65 -1.31
N SER A 92 -5.86 11.53 -2.55
CA SER A 92 -6.89 12.41 -3.06
C SER A 92 -8.23 12.08 -2.44
N ASP A 93 -9.07 13.10 -2.30
CA ASP A 93 -10.44 12.90 -1.90
C ASP A 93 -11.18 12.26 -3.07
N ILE A 94 -11.97 11.23 -2.78
CA ILE A 94 -12.68 10.50 -3.81
C ILE A 94 -13.60 11.41 -4.63
N ASN A 95 -14.06 12.50 -4.02
CA ASN A 95 -14.95 13.44 -4.70
C ASN A 95 -14.22 14.37 -5.65
N ASP A 96 -12.90 14.45 -5.55
CA ASP A 96 -12.11 15.34 -6.38
C ASP A 96 -11.52 14.64 -7.61
N ILE A 97 -11.79 13.36 -7.78
CA ILE A 97 -11.22 12.59 -8.86
C ILE A 97 -12.07 12.75 -10.10
N GLU A 98 -11.42 13.08 -11.22
CA GLU A 98 -12.11 13.21 -12.49
C GLU A 98 -12.44 11.84 -13.03
N THR A 99 -13.69 11.69 -13.46
CA THR A 99 -14.16 10.42 -13.98
C THR A 99 -15.00 10.65 -15.22
N GLU A 100 -15.23 9.57 -15.94
CA GLU A 100 -16.12 9.57 -17.09
C GLU A 100 -17.42 8.87 -16.71
N ALA A 101 -18.42 9.04 -17.56
CA ALA A 101 -19.71 8.42 -17.29
C ALA A 101 -19.54 6.91 -17.16
N GLY A 102 -20.13 6.35 -16.11
CA GLY A 102 -20.06 4.92 -15.88
C GLY A 102 -18.87 4.47 -15.05
N ASP A 103 -17.93 5.35 -14.78
CA ASP A 103 -16.80 4.99 -13.93
C ASP A 103 -17.24 4.73 -12.50
N ILE A 104 -16.57 3.79 -11.86
CA ILE A 104 -16.79 3.48 -10.45
C ILE A 104 -15.53 3.82 -9.69
N VAL A 105 -15.65 4.58 -8.63
CA VAL A 105 -14.50 4.96 -7.81
C VAL A 105 -14.63 4.28 -6.46
N ARG A 106 -13.58 3.59 -6.05
CA ARG A 106 -13.55 2.90 -4.77
C ARG A 106 -12.23 3.15 -4.07
N ASN A 107 -12.29 3.31 -2.77
CA ASN A 107 -11.07 3.37 -1.96
C ASN A 107 -10.57 1.96 -1.76
N ILE A 108 -9.30 1.75 -2.08
CA ILE A 108 -8.67 0.45 -1.93
C ILE A 108 -7.77 0.50 -0.71
N SER A 109 -7.99 -0.41 0.22
CA SER A 109 -7.26 -0.45 1.48
C SER A 109 -6.22 -1.56 1.43
N VAL A 110 -4.97 -1.19 1.68
CA VAL A 110 -3.85 -2.13 1.69
C VAL A 110 -3.24 -2.10 3.08
N ASN A 111 -3.14 -3.26 3.71
CA ASN A 111 -2.53 -3.39 5.03
C ASN A 111 -1.19 -4.07 4.89
N ILE A 112 -0.16 -3.40 5.39
CA ILE A 112 1.21 -3.92 5.37
C ILE A 112 1.61 -4.23 6.80
N ARG A 113 2.09 -5.45 7.04
CA ARG A 113 2.52 -5.86 8.36
C ARG A 113 4.02 -5.85 8.44
N PHE A 114 4.53 -5.30 9.53
CA PHE A 114 5.97 -5.30 9.80
C PHE A 114 6.22 -6.14 11.03
N TYR A 115 7.05 -7.18 10.89
CA TYR A 115 7.39 -8.04 12.00
C TYR A 115 8.70 -8.71 11.68
N GLU A 116 9.16 -9.48 12.65
CA GLU A 116 10.47 -10.12 12.54
C GLU A 116 10.58 -10.91 11.24
N GLY A 117 11.69 -10.75 10.55
CA GLY A 117 11.91 -11.48 9.31
C GLY A 117 11.19 -10.88 8.11
N TRP A 118 10.52 -9.78 8.30
CA TRP A 118 9.71 -9.21 7.25
C TRP A 118 10.53 -8.82 6.02
N ASP A 119 11.72 -8.30 6.26
CA ASP A 119 12.53 -7.78 5.16
C ASP A 119 13.43 -8.83 4.53
N GLU A 120 13.23 -10.07 4.87
CA GLU A 120 13.97 -11.15 4.25
C GLU A 120 13.18 -11.76 3.12
#